data_5e222acc9ba88cfb273edad682a6dc66
#
_entry.id   5e222acc9ba88cfb273edad682a6dc66
#
_cell.length_a   1.000
_cell.length_b   1.000
_cell.length_c   1.000
_cell.angle_alpha   90.00
_cell.angle_beta   90.00
_cell.angle_gamma   90.00
#
_symmetry.space_group_name_H-M   'P 1'
#
loop_
_entity.id
_entity.type
_entity.pdbx_description
1 polymer ?
#
loop_
_entity_poly.entity_id
_entity_poly.type
_entity_poly.pdbx_seq_one_letter_code
_entity_poly.pdbx_strand_id
1 'polypeptide(L)'
;MALENTNTQGLVLFSQIEKLGSLSAAAQLLGMSRSSVSKQLAALERKIGSRLFNRTTRTIVLTEVGRHVLKEAHKVELALQAIEHISEDSQSIIAGDLNVSCASAQGRIHLVPLLTQFLERYPKIKVNLQLEDRFIDLVAENIDVSIRIGSLPDSTLIARKLGDLTGILCASPKYLSNAPVLKTPNDLLHHRCLFYRNPTFAMNTWTFTSEGGEESVTVSGPLAINDPGVLITAALAHTGVLLTDKGLLGDTIREGKLVPVLTDYQAIGSLPIYVVYPEKEFIPAKTRALVDFLLDNMPAAFQGD
;
A
#
# COMPACT_ATOMS: atom_id res chain seq x y z
N MET A 1 -35.34 -14.41 9.38
CA MET A 1 -35.95 -13.68 10.49
C MET A 1 -34.87 -13.17 11.43
N ALA A 2 -33.94 -12.34 10.93
CA ALA A 2 -32.88 -11.73 11.74
C ALA A 2 -32.49 -10.30 11.33
N LEU A 3 -32.97 -9.80 10.19
CA LEU A 3 -32.60 -8.46 9.68
C LEU A 3 -33.47 -7.31 10.21
N GLU A 4 -34.64 -7.58 10.80
CA GLU A 4 -35.56 -6.53 11.29
C GLU A 4 -35.05 -5.71 12.48
N ASN A 5 -33.89 -6.07 13.04
CA ASN A 5 -33.41 -5.47 14.27
C ASN A 5 -31.98 -4.93 14.27
N THR A 6 -31.29 -4.92 13.15
CA THR A 6 -29.93 -4.35 13.10
C THR A 6 -30.02 -2.84 12.94
N ASN A 7 -29.61 -2.10 13.95
CA ASN A 7 -29.59 -0.63 13.91
C ASN A 7 -28.37 -0.16 13.10
N THR A 8 -28.53 0.02 11.80
CA THR A 8 -27.51 0.53 10.89
C THR A 8 -26.87 1.82 11.40
N GLN A 9 -27.68 2.75 11.92
CA GLN A 9 -27.18 3.97 12.55
C GLN A 9 -26.26 3.68 13.74
N GLY A 10 -26.55 2.64 14.53
CA GLY A 10 -25.71 2.23 15.64
C GLY A 10 -24.34 1.67 15.18
N LEU A 11 -24.29 0.96 14.05
CA LEU A 11 -23.03 0.46 13.47
C LEU A 11 -22.17 1.60 12.93
N VAL A 12 -22.76 2.54 12.19
CA VAL A 12 -22.06 3.75 11.72
C VAL A 12 -21.56 4.57 12.90
N LEU A 13 -22.39 4.80 13.93
CA LEU A 13 -21.97 5.48 15.15
C LEU A 13 -20.79 4.78 15.83
N PHE A 14 -20.83 3.47 15.92
CA PHE A 14 -19.76 2.65 16.51
C PHE A 14 -18.43 2.83 15.76
N SER A 15 -18.45 2.77 14.42
CA SER A 15 -17.30 3.01 13.56
C SER A 15 -16.73 4.44 13.75
N GLN A 16 -17.59 5.45 13.83
CA GLN A 16 -17.15 6.84 14.05
C GLN A 16 -16.54 7.05 15.46
N ILE A 17 -17.06 6.39 16.49
CA ILE A 17 -16.48 6.44 17.84
C ILE A 17 -15.08 5.84 17.84
N GLU A 18 -14.87 4.74 17.16
CA GLU A 18 -13.56 4.09 17.03
C GLU A 18 -12.59 5.00 16.30
N LYS A 19 -12.95 5.50 15.12
CA LYS A 19 -12.12 6.38 14.28
C LYS A 19 -11.67 7.65 15.01
N LEU A 20 -12.54 8.22 15.85
CA LEU A 20 -12.26 9.47 16.59
C LEU A 20 -11.69 9.23 18.00
N GLY A 21 -11.66 7.97 18.46
CA GLY A 21 -11.18 7.61 19.79
C GLY A 21 -11.94 8.24 20.97
N SER A 22 -13.10 8.88 20.71
CA SER A 22 -13.83 9.64 21.71
C SER A 22 -15.34 9.74 21.45
N LEU A 23 -16.15 9.41 22.45
CA LEU A 23 -17.60 9.62 22.41
C LEU A 23 -17.99 11.11 22.24
N SER A 24 -17.18 12.01 22.80
CA SER A 24 -17.44 13.46 22.69
C SER A 24 -17.13 13.99 21.28
N ALA A 25 -16.04 13.51 20.68
CA ALA A 25 -15.70 13.88 19.31
C ALA A 25 -16.74 13.33 18.31
N ALA A 26 -17.18 12.07 18.49
CA ALA A 26 -18.25 11.49 17.69
C ALA A 26 -19.59 12.26 17.85
N ALA A 27 -19.92 12.67 19.07
CA ALA A 27 -21.10 13.47 19.34
C ALA A 27 -21.05 14.83 18.60
N GLN A 28 -19.91 15.49 18.64
CA GLN A 28 -19.71 16.78 17.96
C GLN A 28 -19.82 16.62 16.42
N LEU A 29 -19.18 15.59 15.84
CA LEU A 29 -19.24 15.31 14.41
C LEU A 29 -20.68 15.04 13.94
N LEU A 30 -21.45 14.29 14.73
CA LEU A 30 -22.81 13.87 14.37
C LEU A 30 -23.90 14.86 14.80
N GLY A 31 -23.55 16.02 15.36
CA GLY A 31 -24.52 17.00 15.85
C GLY A 31 -25.39 16.49 17.01
N MET A 32 -24.88 15.53 17.79
CA MET A 32 -25.63 14.85 18.85
C MET A 32 -25.10 15.21 20.25
N SER A 33 -25.92 14.98 21.29
CA SER A 33 -25.42 15.05 22.66
C SER A 33 -24.59 13.80 22.99
N ARG A 34 -23.54 13.95 23.83
CA ARG A 34 -22.74 12.81 24.33
C ARG A 34 -23.60 11.73 25.00
N SER A 35 -24.66 12.12 25.68
CA SER A 35 -25.62 11.20 26.32
C SER A 35 -26.41 10.39 25.28
N SER A 36 -26.79 11.00 24.15
CA SER A 36 -27.46 10.31 23.04
C SER A 36 -26.53 9.28 22.37
N VAL A 37 -25.27 9.67 22.08
CA VAL A 37 -24.24 8.76 21.55
C VAL A 37 -24.02 7.56 22.50
N SER A 38 -23.89 7.82 23.79
CA SER A 38 -23.71 6.75 24.79
C SER A 38 -24.92 5.80 24.88
N LYS A 39 -26.15 6.33 24.78
CA LYS A 39 -27.38 5.52 24.75
C LYS A 39 -27.48 4.66 23.49
N GLN A 40 -27.16 5.19 22.32
CA GLN A 40 -27.19 4.45 21.07
C GLN A 40 -26.12 3.34 21.04
N LEU A 41 -24.90 3.63 21.50
CA LEU A 41 -23.87 2.61 21.63
C LEU A 41 -24.30 1.50 22.59
N ALA A 42 -24.85 1.84 23.76
CA ALA A 42 -25.34 0.85 24.71
C ALA A 42 -26.52 0.03 24.14
N ALA A 43 -27.35 0.62 23.29
CA ALA A 43 -28.40 -0.11 22.57
C ALA A 43 -27.84 -1.12 21.57
N LEU A 44 -26.79 -0.74 20.81
CA LEU A 44 -26.08 -1.62 19.92
C LEU A 44 -25.42 -2.79 20.67
N GLU A 45 -24.67 -2.49 21.75
CA GLU A 45 -24.02 -3.50 22.59
C GLU A 45 -25.02 -4.51 23.18
N ARG A 46 -26.20 -4.05 23.62
CA ARG A 46 -27.27 -4.92 24.08
C ARG A 46 -27.83 -5.84 23.00
N LYS A 47 -27.97 -5.34 21.76
CA LYS A 47 -28.45 -6.15 20.63
C LYS A 47 -27.43 -7.21 20.22
N ILE A 48 -26.15 -6.87 20.24
CA ILE A 48 -25.06 -7.78 19.92
C ILE A 48 -24.82 -8.77 21.07
N GLY A 49 -25.29 -8.45 22.28
CA GLY A 49 -25.07 -9.28 23.47
C GLY A 49 -23.67 -9.18 24.06
N SER A 50 -22.88 -8.21 23.62
CA SER A 50 -21.48 -8.06 24.04
C SER A 50 -21.08 -6.59 24.04
N ARG A 51 -20.13 -6.23 24.92
CA ARG A 51 -19.50 -4.91 24.87
C ARG A 51 -18.55 -4.84 23.67
N LEU A 52 -18.59 -3.72 22.97
CA LEU A 52 -17.72 -3.45 21.81
C LEU A 52 -16.49 -2.65 22.22
N PHE A 53 -16.57 -1.85 23.30
CA PHE A 53 -15.45 -1.12 23.86
C PHE A 53 -15.19 -1.49 25.30
N ASN A 54 -13.91 -1.59 25.66
CA ASN A 54 -13.43 -1.53 27.03
C ASN A 54 -13.35 -0.03 27.43
N ARG A 55 -14.17 0.38 28.37
CA ARG A 55 -14.22 1.77 28.84
C ARG A 55 -13.34 1.91 30.07
N THR A 56 -12.22 2.63 29.94
CA THR A 56 -11.54 3.24 31.07
C THR A 56 -11.87 4.73 31.11
N THR A 57 -11.61 5.39 32.23
CA THR A 57 -11.90 6.84 32.37
C THR A 57 -11.06 7.71 31.41
N ARG A 58 -10.04 7.16 30.75
CA ARG A 58 -9.10 7.90 29.90
C ARG A 58 -8.99 7.39 28.45
N THR A 59 -9.39 6.15 28.17
CA THR A 59 -9.22 5.55 26.83
C THR A 59 -10.41 4.68 26.46
N ILE A 60 -10.75 4.69 25.16
CA ILE A 60 -11.71 3.78 24.54
C ILE A 60 -10.89 2.80 23.71
N VAL A 61 -10.95 1.51 24.04
CA VAL A 61 -10.24 0.45 23.34
C VAL A 61 -11.24 -0.62 22.93
N LEU A 62 -11.14 -1.12 21.71
CA LEU A 62 -12.00 -2.20 21.21
C LEU A 62 -11.81 -3.49 22.03
N THR A 63 -12.92 -4.18 22.29
CA THR A 63 -12.90 -5.59 22.71
C THR A 63 -12.56 -6.48 21.51
N GLU A 64 -12.33 -7.78 21.76
CA GLU A 64 -12.17 -8.75 20.67
C GLU A 64 -13.43 -8.82 19.79
N VAL A 65 -14.61 -8.88 20.40
CA VAL A 65 -15.90 -8.80 19.69
C VAL A 65 -16.03 -7.48 18.96
N GLY A 66 -15.58 -6.37 19.57
CA GLY A 66 -15.57 -5.04 18.95
C GLY A 66 -14.77 -5.02 17.65
N ARG A 67 -13.60 -5.65 17.60
CA ARG A 67 -12.79 -5.74 16.37
C ARG A 67 -13.53 -6.51 15.25
N HIS A 68 -14.15 -7.62 15.56
CA HIS A 68 -14.93 -8.39 14.59
C HIS A 68 -16.15 -7.60 14.08
N VAL A 69 -16.89 -6.96 14.98
CA VAL A 69 -18.05 -6.13 14.63
C VAL A 69 -17.62 -4.92 13.80
N LEU A 70 -16.48 -4.31 14.08
CA LEU A 70 -15.97 -3.17 13.32
C LEU A 70 -15.71 -3.53 11.86
N LYS A 71 -15.11 -4.71 11.62
CA LYS A 71 -14.88 -5.21 10.28
C LYS A 71 -16.18 -5.33 9.45
N GLU A 72 -17.25 -5.81 10.07
CA GLU A 72 -18.55 -5.91 9.40
C GLU A 72 -19.27 -4.54 9.33
N ALA A 73 -19.11 -3.69 10.35
CA ALA A 73 -19.65 -2.33 10.33
C ALA A 73 -19.08 -1.48 9.18
N HIS A 74 -17.80 -1.62 8.89
CA HIS A 74 -17.17 -0.94 7.73
C HIS A 74 -17.78 -1.38 6.40
N LYS A 75 -18.13 -2.66 6.22
CA LYS A 75 -18.83 -3.13 5.01
C LYS A 75 -20.21 -2.48 4.86
N VAL A 76 -20.95 -2.34 5.95
CA VAL A 76 -22.25 -1.65 5.96
C VAL A 76 -22.09 -0.18 5.62
N GLU A 77 -21.07 0.50 6.16
CA GLU A 77 -20.77 1.90 5.87
C GLU A 77 -20.45 2.10 4.39
N LEU A 78 -19.61 1.23 3.81
CA LEU A 78 -19.33 1.24 2.37
C LEU A 78 -20.56 1.00 1.50
N ALA A 79 -21.44 0.08 1.90
CA ALA A 79 -22.70 -0.17 1.19
C ALA A 79 -23.64 1.03 1.22
N LEU A 80 -23.75 1.72 2.36
CA LEU A 80 -24.54 2.94 2.47
C LEU A 80 -23.99 4.08 1.60
N GLN A 81 -22.68 4.28 1.61
CA GLN A 81 -22.01 5.25 0.74
C GLN A 81 -22.25 4.94 -0.74
N ALA A 82 -22.21 3.65 -1.13
CA ALA A 82 -22.52 3.24 -2.50
C ALA A 82 -23.98 3.57 -2.90
N ILE A 83 -24.94 3.41 -1.99
CA ILE A 83 -26.36 3.77 -2.22
C ILE A 83 -26.51 5.28 -2.35
N GLU A 84 -25.84 6.08 -1.52
CA GLU A 84 -25.83 7.55 -1.63
C GLU A 84 -25.28 7.98 -2.99
N HIS A 85 -24.20 7.34 -3.47
CA HIS A 85 -23.63 7.62 -4.79
C HIS A 85 -24.52 7.20 -5.96
N ILE A 86 -25.34 6.15 -5.85
CA ILE A 86 -26.33 5.78 -6.88
C ILE A 86 -27.38 6.88 -7.04
N SER A 87 -27.79 7.54 -5.96
CA SER A 87 -28.73 8.66 -6.00
C SER A 87 -28.12 9.96 -6.54
N GLU A 88 -26.80 10.13 -6.44
CA GLU A 88 -26.02 11.27 -6.95
C GLU A 88 -25.58 11.09 -8.41
N ASP A 89 -25.65 9.89 -8.98
CA ASP A 89 -25.22 9.55 -10.35
C ASP A 89 -26.06 10.24 -11.45
N SER A 90 -27.10 10.97 -11.08
CA SER A 90 -27.79 11.88 -12.01
C SER A 90 -27.07 13.25 -12.17
N GLN A 91 -26.06 13.58 -11.35
CA GLN A 91 -25.11 14.71 -11.49
C GLN A 91 -23.81 14.41 -10.74
N SER A 92 -22.97 13.52 -11.27
CA SER A 92 -21.83 12.90 -10.59
C SER A 92 -20.69 13.87 -10.29
N ILE A 93 -20.72 14.49 -9.13
CA ILE A 93 -19.53 15.14 -8.56
C ILE A 93 -18.76 14.08 -7.79
N ILE A 94 -17.65 13.57 -8.38
CA ILE A 94 -16.71 12.68 -7.70
C ILE A 94 -16.00 13.50 -6.62
N ALA A 95 -16.25 13.18 -5.33
CA ALA A 95 -15.78 13.96 -4.19
C ALA A 95 -15.54 13.09 -2.94
N GLY A 96 -14.85 13.62 -1.94
CA GLY A 96 -14.64 13.03 -0.62
C GLY A 96 -13.22 12.54 -0.35
N ASP A 97 -13.00 11.96 0.83
CA ASP A 97 -11.68 11.50 1.27
C ASP A 97 -11.38 10.11 0.69
N LEU A 98 -10.19 9.93 0.13
CA LEU A 98 -9.61 8.65 -0.33
C LEU A 98 -8.41 8.31 0.55
N ASN A 99 -8.47 7.16 1.21
CA ASN A 99 -7.36 6.59 1.95
C ASN A 99 -6.61 5.62 1.05
N VAL A 100 -5.38 5.95 0.72
CA VAL A 100 -4.55 5.20 -0.23
C VAL A 100 -3.30 4.70 0.49
N SER A 101 -2.90 3.45 0.24
CA SER A 101 -1.64 2.89 0.73
C SER A 101 -0.77 2.46 -0.44
N CYS A 102 0.54 2.66 -0.33
CA CYS A 102 1.51 2.26 -1.35
C CYS A 102 2.84 1.89 -0.71
N ALA A 103 3.57 0.99 -1.37
CA ALA A 103 4.97 0.76 -1.04
C ALA A 103 5.78 2.05 -1.15
N SER A 104 6.65 2.31 -0.17
CA SER A 104 7.25 3.62 0.07
C SER A 104 7.99 4.19 -1.14
N ALA A 105 8.79 3.38 -1.81
CA ALA A 105 9.58 3.84 -2.96
C ALA A 105 8.70 4.15 -4.18
N GLN A 106 7.79 3.25 -4.55
CA GLN A 106 6.85 3.45 -5.64
C GLN A 106 5.88 4.60 -5.39
N GLY A 107 5.47 4.75 -4.13
CA GLY A 107 4.63 5.87 -3.72
C GLY A 107 5.26 7.21 -4.03
N ARG A 108 6.53 7.39 -3.63
CA ARG A 108 7.28 8.64 -3.85
C ARG A 108 7.55 8.92 -5.31
N ILE A 109 7.97 7.92 -6.08
CA ILE A 109 8.50 8.12 -7.43
C ILE A 109 7.39 8.08 -8.48
N HIS A 110 6.46 7.13 -8.38
CA HIS A 110 5.46 6.88 -9.41
C HIS A 110 4.06 7.36 -9.03
N LEU A 111 3.61 7.07 -7.79
CA LEU A 111 2.22 7.36 -7.43
C LEU A 111 1.97 8.84 -7.16
N VAL A 112 2.84 9.53 -6.42
CA VAL A 112 2.60 10.94 -6.06
C VAL A 112 2.48 11.85 -7.29
N PRO A 113 3.34 11.76 -8.34
CA PRO A 113 3.13 12.52 -9.57
C PRO A 113 1.78 12.25 -10.24
N LEU A 114 1.32 11.00 -10.25
CA LEU A 114 0.02 10.62 -10.81
C LEU A 114 -1.14 11.13 -9.94
N LEU A 115 -1.01 11.07 -8.62
CA LEU A 115 -2.02 11.63 -7.71
C LEU A 115 -2.17 13.14 -7.88
N THR A 116 -1.09 13.86 -8.18
CA THR A 116 -1.18 15.29 -8.49
C THR A 116 -2.07 15.55 -9.70
N GLN A 117 -1.86 14.80 -10.80
CA GLN A 117 -2.71 14.89 -12.00
C GLN A 117 -4.17 14.45 -11.73
N PHE A 118 -4.34 13.40 -10.92
CA PHE A 118 -5.66 12.95 -10.52
C PHE A 118 -6.42 14.01 -9.73
N LEU A 119 -5.77 14.69 -8.79
CA LEU A 119 -6.37 15.75 -7.98
C LEU A 119 -6.71 17.02 -8.81
N GLU A 120 -5.93 17.32 -9.85
CA GLU A 120 -6.29 18.37 -10.81
C GLU A 120 -7.57 18.03 -11.57
N ARG A 121 -7.77 16.76 -11.95
CA ARG A 121 -8.99 16.28 -12.63
C ARG A 121 -10.20 16.20 -11.69
N TYR A 122 -9.96 15.90 -10.39
CA TYR A 122 -11.02 15.71 -9.39
C TYR A 122 -10.77 16.58 -8.15
N PRO A 123 -10.95 17.92 -8.25
CA PRO A 123 -10.54 18.87 -7.21
C PRO A 123 -11.34 18.79 -5.90
N LYS A 124 -12.43 18.01 -5.87
CA LYS A 124 -13.24 17.77 -4.66
C LYS A 124 -12.82 16.51 -3.91
N ILE A 125 -11.82 15.78 -4.41
CA ILE A 125 -11.23 14.64 -3.70
C ILE A 125 -10.10 15.12 -2.80
N LYS A 126 -9.98 14.49 -1.62
CA LYS A 126 -8.83 14.60 -0.72
C LYS A 126 -8.20 13.23 -0.59
N VAL A 127 -6.88 13.13 -0.82
CA VAL A 127 -6.14 11.87 -0.70
C VAL A 127 -5.33 11.88 0.59
N ASN A 128 -5.53 10.85 1.41
CA ASN A 128 -4.67 10.52 2.55
C ASN A 128 -3.77 9.35 2.12
N LEU A 129 -2.50 9.64 1.80
CA LEU A 129 -1.55 8.63 1.35
C LEU A 129 -0.70 8.11 2.50
N GLN A 130 -0.71 6.81 2.71
CA GLN A 130 0.17 6.09 3.64
C GLN A 130 1.24 5.35 2.84
N LEU A 131 2.51 5.62 3.13
CA LEU A 131 3.66 4.97 2.50
C LEU A 131 4.23 3.94 3.46
N GLU A 132 4.03 2.65 3.14
CA GLU A 132 4.49 1.56 3.98
C GLU A 132 4.65 0.24 3.21
N ASP A 133 5.64 -0.55 3.61
CA ASP A 133 6.01 -1.80 2.93
C ASP A 133 5.49 -3.05 3.64
N ARG A 134 4.79 -2.91 4.77
CA ARG A 134 4.13 -4.03 5.45
C ARG A 134 2.82 -4.41 4.76
N PHE A 135 2.43 -5.66 4.89
CA PHE A 135 1.07 -6.06 4.56
C PHE A 135 0.08 -5.45 5.57
N ILE A 136 -0.94 -4.78 5.06
CA ILE A 136 -2.01 -4.18 5.85
C ILE A 136 -3.35 -4.84 5.51
N ASP A 137 -4.22 -4.96 6.51
CA ASP A 137 -5.63 -5.29 6.28
C ASP A 137 -6.37 -4.02 5.85
N LEU A 138 -6.71 -3.93 4.55
CA LEU A 138 -7.33 -2.74 3.97
C LEU A 138 -8.63 -2.36 4.66
N VAL A 139 -9.40 -3.35 5.11
CA VAL A 139 -10.69 -3.13 5.78
C VAL A 139 -10.48 -2.64 7.20
N ALA A 140 -9.59 -3.28 7.96
CA ALA A 140 -9.29 -2.90 9.33
C ALA A 140 -8.64 -1.52 9.45
N GLU A 141 -7.83 -1.13 8.45
CA GLU A 141 -7.13 0.16 8.42
C GLU A 141 -7.86 1.22 7.59
N ASN A 142 -9.07 0.92 7.13
CA ASN A 142 -9.92 1.84 6.34
C ASN A 142 -9.21 2.38 5.10
N ILE A 143 -8.53 1.52 4.36
CA ILE A 143 -7.85 1.85 3.10
C ILE A 143 -8.79 1.56 1.93
N ASP A 144 -9.04 2.57 1.10
CA ASP A 144 -9.89 2.47 -0.09
C ASP A 144 -9.16 1.81 -1.27
N VAL A 145 -7.87 2.14 -1.45
CA VAL A 145 -7.02 1.64 -2.54
C VAL A 145 -5.61 1.38 -2.04
N SER A 146 -5.03 0.27 -2.41
CA SER A 146 -3.63 -0.05 -2.10
C SER A 146 -2.85 -0.45 -3.35
N ILE A 147 -1.62 0.03 -3.49
CA ILE A 147 -0.68 -0.44 -4.52
C ILE A 147 0.27 -1.43 -3.87
N ARG A 148 0.30 -2.66 -4.39
CA ARG A 148 1.05 -3.79 -3.85
C ARG A 148 1.99 -4.39 -4.87
N ILE A 149 3.13 -4.91 -4.40
CA ILE A 149 4.19 -5.50 -5.20
C ILE A 149 4.35 -6.97 -4.83
N GLY A 150 4.57 -7.82 -5.83
CA GLY A 150 4.82 -9.25 -5.65
C GLY A 150 3.55 -10.09 -5.53
N SER A 151 3.70 -11.28 -4.95
CA SER A 151 2.59 -12.22 -4.77
C SER A 151 1.59 -11.69 -3.76
N LEU A 152 0.33 -11.76 -4.10
CA LEU A 152 -0.77 -11.41 -3.20
C LEU A 152 -1.27 -12.68 -2.51
N PRO A 153 -1.51 -12.67 -1.19
CA PRO A 153 -2.16 -13.78 -0.50
C PRO A 153 -3.62 -13.89 -0.95
N ASP A 154 -4.17 -15.09 -0.84
CA ASP A 154 -5.59 -15.33 -1.09
C ASP A 154 -6.44 -14.43 -0.19
N SER A 155 -7.32 -13.66 -0.79
CA SER A 155 -8.17 -12.70 -0.10
C SER A 155 -9.45 -12.43 -0.88
N THR A 156 -10.44 -11.81 -0.24
CA THR A 156 -11.66 -11.32 -0.89
C THR A 156 -11.47 -10.00 -1.64
N LEU A 157 -10.24 -9.45 -1.63
CA LEU A 157 -9.92 -8.19 -2.30
C LEU A 157 -9.81 -8.38 -3.81
N ILE A 158 -10.15 -7.34 -4.55
CA ILE A 158 -9.92 -7.30 -5.99
C ILE A 158 -8.51 -6.78 -6.24
N ALA A 159 -7.76 -7.52 -7.05
CA ALA A 159 -6.45 -7.12 -7.52
C ALA A 159 -6.46 -6.96 -9.04
N ARG A 160 -5.99 -5.81 -9.53
CA ARG A 160 -5.76 -5.58 -10.96
C ARG A 160 -4.31 -5.24 -11.20
N LYS A 161 -3.69 -5.93 -12.16
CA LYS A 161 -2.28 -5.73 -12.49
C LYS A 161 -2.10 -4.35 -13.12
N LEU A 162 -1.14 -3.59 -12.60
CA LEU A 162 -0.71 -2.30 -13.14
C LEU A 162 0.50 -2.44 -14.07
N GLY A 163 1.32 -3.46 -13.86
CA GLY A 163 2.53 -3.71 -14.63
C GLY A 163 3.49 -4.65 -13.93
N ASP A 164 4.72 -4.66 -14.38
CA ASP A 164 5.82 -5.43 -13.79
C ASP A 164 7.00 -4.49 -13.51
N LEU A 165 7.60 -4.62 -12.35
CA LEU A 165 8.85 -3.93 -12.02
C LEU A 165 10.00 -4.63 -12.72
N THR A 166 10.92 -3.89 -13.29
CA THR A 166 12.08 -4.45 -14.01
C THR A 166 13.32 -4.39 -13.12
N GLY A 167 13.82 -5.58 -12.73
CA GLY A 167 15.04 -5.68 -11.95
C GLY A 167 16.28 -5.26 -12.75
N ILE A 168 17.13 -4.43 -12.16
CA ILE A 168 18.44 -4.05 -12.68
C ILE A 168 19.50 -4.19 -11.59
N LEU A 169 20.62 -4.82 -11.95
CA LEU A 169 21.80 -4.86 -11.09
C LEU A 169 22.72 -3.69 -11.42
N CYS A 170 23.10 -2.92 -10.43
CA CYS A 170 23.93 -1.74 -10.64
C CYS A 170 24.89 -1.48 -9.48
N ALA A 171 25.94 -0.72 -9.76
CA ALA A 171 26.86 -0.23 -8.76
C ALA A 171 27.47 1.11 -9.22
N SER A 172 28.06 1.87 -8.30
CA SER A 172 28.79 3.07 -8.68
C SER A 172 30.14 2.75 -9.32
N PRO A 173 30.62 3.52 -10.32
CA PRO A 173 31.95 3.32 -10.93
C PRO A 173 33.07 3.31 -9.90
N LYS A 174 33.00 4.17 -8.89
CA LYS A 174 34.01 4.25 -7.81
C LYS A 174 34.03 2.98 -6.95
N TYR A 175 32.89 2.33 -6.70
CA TYR A 175 32.87 1.04 -6.02
C TYR A 175 33.57 -0.01 -6.88
N LEU A 176 33.19 -0.11 -8.16
CA LEU A 176 33.70 -1.12 -9.09
C LEU A 176 35.21 -0.98 -9.30
N SER A 177 35.77 0.23 -9.33
CA SER A 177 37.22 0.43 -9.48
C SER A 177 38.06 -0.09 -8.32
N ASN A 178 37.46 -0.32 -7.14
CA ASN A 178 38.11 -0.80 -5.93
C ASN A 178 37.62 -2.21 -5.50
N ALA A 179 36.80 -2.84 -6.29
CA ALA A 179 36.20 -4.15 -6.01
C ALA A 179 36.81 -5.24 -6.90
N PRO A 180 36.67 -6.52 -6.58
CA PRO A 180 36.99 -7.61 -7.48
C PRO A 180 36.26 -7.48 -8.82
N VAL A 181 36.73 -8.25 -9.81
CA VAL A 181 36.05 -8.29 -11.12
C VAL A 181 34.68 -8.97 -10.98
N LEU A 182 33.65 -8.38 -11.59
CA LEU A 182 32.28 -8.88 -11.57
C LEU A 182 31.86 -9.24 -13.01
N LYS A 183 31.91 -10.54 -13.36
CA LYS A 183 31.57 -11.07 -14.69
C LYS A 183 30.42 -12.08 -14.67
N THR A 184 30.25 -12.77 -13.55
CA THR A 184 29.23 -13.81 -13.38
C THR A 184 28.44 -13.57 -12.12
N PRO A 185 27.20 -14.10 -11.99
CA PRO A 185 26.43 -14.03 -10.75
C PRO A 185 27.18 -14.56 -9.54
N ASN A 186 28.00 -15.60 -9.68
CA ASN A 186 28.77 -16.17 -8.58
C ASN A 186 29.85 -15.21 -8.04
N ASP A 187 30.34 -14.28 -8.83
CA ASP A 187 31.29 -13.26 -8.36
C ASP A 187 30.68 -12.36 -7.28
N LEU A 188 29.35 -12.25 -7.24
CA LEU A 188 28.63 -11.48 -6.19
C LEU A 188 28.92 -11.98 -4.77
N LEU A 189 29.33 -13.24 -4.61
CA LEU A 189 29.77 -13.79 -3.32
C LEU A 189 31.01 -13.07 -2.75
N HIS A 190 31.77 -12.41 -3.62
CA HIS A 190 32.97 -11.65 -3.26
C HIS A 190 32.74 -10.13 -3.23
N HIS A 191 31.49 -9.71 -3.44
CA HIS A 191 31.11 -8.32 -3.42
C HIS A 191 30.28 -7.96 -2.19
N ARG A 192 30.32 -6.69 -1.83
CA ARG A 192 29.38 -6.12 -0.86
C ARG A 192 28.06 -5.87 -1.57
N CYS A 193 27.04 -6.61 -1.20
CA CYS A 193 25.70 -6.47 -1.79
C CYS A 193 24.77 -5.73 -0.84
N LEU A 194 23.93 -4.88 -1.43
CA LEU A 194 22.92 -4.10 -0.72
C LEU A 194 21.57 -4.71 -1.04
N PHE A 195 20.81 -5.11 -0.04
CA PHE A 195 19.55 -5.81 -0.27
C PHE A 195 18.44 -5.35 0.66
N TYR A 196 17.21 -5.51 0.18
CA TYR A 196 16.03 -5.24 0.98
C TYR A 196 15.86 -6.29 2.07
N ARG A 197 15.58 -5.83 3.29
CA ARG A 197 15.24 -6.68 4.43
C ARG A 197 14.25 -5.99 5.34
N ASN A 198 13.20 -6.68 5.71
CA ASN A 198 12.27 -6.28 6.75
C ASN A 198 12.24 -7.33 7.89
N PRO A 199 11.45 -7.18 8.96
CA PRO A 199 11.39 -8.14 10.06
C PRO A 199 10.92 -9.55 9.65
N THR A 200 10.24 -9.72 8.52
CA THR A 200 9.64 -10.99 8.10
C THR A 200 10.42 -11.72 7.01
N PHE A 201 11.14 -11.00 6.13
CA PHE A 201 11.92 -11.60 5.05
C PHE A 201 13.12 -10.74 4.61
N ALA A 202 14.05 -11.36 3.90
CA ALA A 202 15.17 -10.70 3.24
C ALA A 202 15.18 -11.07 1.74
N MET A 203 15.39 -10.09 0.87
CA MET A 203 15.54 -10.28 -0.57
C MET A 203 17.02 -10.39 -0.93
N ASN A 204 17.72 -11.37 -0.37
CA ASN A 204 19.15 -11.59 -0.57
C ASN A 204 19.47 -12.84 -1.42
N THR A 205 18.48 -13.54 -1.95
CA THR A 205 18.66 -14.54 -3.00
C THR A 205 18.27 -13.90 -4.33
N TRP A 206 19.27 -13.67 -5.17
CA TRP A 206 19.11 -13.06 -6.47
C TRP A 206 19.20 -14.14 -7.54
N THR A 207 18.21 -14.19 -8.41
CA THR A 207 18.15 -15.17 -9.49
C THR A 207 18.36 -14.47 -10.82
N PHE A 208 19.12 -15.07 -11.69
CA PHE A 208 19.49 -14.57 -12.99
C PHE A 208 19.17 -15.61 -14.08
N THR A 209 18.76 -15.15 -15.26
CA THR A 209 18.63 -15.98 -16.45
C THR A 209 19.67 -15.57 -17.47
N SER A 210 20.28 -16.55 -18.12
CA SER A 210 21.18 -16.41 -19.25
C SER A 210 20.91 -17.52 -20.27
N GLU A 211 21.68 -17.58 -21.37
CA GLU A 211 21.65 -18.71 -22.31
C GLU A 211 21.96 -20.07 -21.63
N GLY A 212 22.70 -20.06 -20.53
CA GLY A 212 23.03 -21.25 -19.73
C GLY A 212 21.93 -21.73 -18.78
N GLY A 213 20.78 -21.02 -18.69
CA GLY A 213 19.67 -21.32 -17.80
C GLY A 213 19.57 -20.35 -16.61
N GLU A 214 18.88 -20.78 -15.56
CA GLU A 214 18.68 -20.01 -14.34
C GLU A 214 19.78 -20.30 -13.31
N GLU A 215 20.29 -19.25 -12.69
CA GLU A 215 21.28 -19.32 -11.62
C GLU A 215 20.85 -18.41 -10.46
N SER A 216 20.89 -18.94 -9.22
CA SER A 216 20.55 -18.19 -8.01
C SER A 216 21.77 -18.05 -7.10
N VAL A 217 21.99 -16.85 -6.59
CA VAL A 217 23.09 -16.53 -5.68
C VAL A 217 22.52 -15.91 -4.40
N THR A 218 22.90 -16.47 -3.25
CA THR A 218 22.58 -15.85 -1.95
C THR A 218 23.67 -14.86 -1.59
N VAL A 219 23.37 -13.59 -1.71
CA VAL A 219 24.30 -12.50 -1.49
C VAL A 219 24.37 -12.08 -0.02
N SER A 220 25.48 -11.43 0.34
CA SER A 220 25.67 -10.83 1.66
C SER A 220 26.29 -9.44 1.53
N GLY A 221 26.19 -8.65 2.60
CA GLY A 221 26.80 -7.33 2.58
C GLY A 221 26.57 -6.56 3.86
N PRO A 222 27.17 -5.37 3.98
CA PRO A 222 27.21 -4.60 5.22
C PRO A 222 25.88 -3.91 5.54
N LEU A 223 24.94 -3.85 4.56
CA LEU A 223 23.75 -3.03 4.69
C LEU A 223 22.52 -3.75 4.11
N ALA A 224 21.53 -3.95 4.95
CA ALA A 224 20.21 -4.44 4.60
C ALA A 224 19.16 -3.48 5.16
N ILE A 225 18.27 -2.96 4.31
CA ILE A 225 17.33 -1.89 4.67
C ILE A 225 15.96 -2.21 4.08
N ASN A 226 14.91 -1.82 4.78
CA ASN A 226 13.52 -1.95 4.33
C ASN A 226 13.01 -0.76 3.49
N ASP A 227 13.92 -0.03 2.86
CA ASP A 227 13.57 1.08 1.95
C ASP A 227 14.49 1.05 0.72
N PRO A 228 13.96 0.73 -0.49
CA PRO A 228 14.74 0.69 -1.72
C PRO A 228 15.38 2.04 -2.08
N GLY A 229 14.75 3.17 -1.76
CA GLY A 229 15.32 4.50 -2.04
C GLY A 229 16.57 4.77 -1.19
N VAL A 230 16.60 4.31 0.04
CA VAL A 230 17.78 4.40 0.91
C VAL A 230 18.88 3.45 0.43
N LEU A 231 18.54 2.26 -0.08
CA LEU A 231 19.52 1.36 -0.71
C LEU A 231 20.17 1.99 -1.94
N ILE A 232 19.40 2.69 -2.77
CA ILE A 232 19.93 3.46 -3.93
C ILE A 232 20.91 4.54 -3.43
N THR A 233 20.54 5.27 -2.38
CA THR A 233 21.44 6.28 -1.76
C THR A 233 22.75 5.64 -1.29
N ALA A 234 22.71 4.46 -0.69
CA ALA A 234 23.90 3.73 -0.28
C ALA A 234 24.77 3.27 -1.47
N ALA A 235 24.13 2.83 -2.56
CA ALA A 235 24.87 2.47 -3.80
C ALA A 235 25.57 3.69 -4.41
N LEU A 236 24.90 4.85 -4.45
CA LEU A 236 25.48 6.14 -4.86
C LEU A 236 26.64 6.58 -3.95
N ALA A 237 26.58 6.23 -2.65
CA ALA A 237 27.67 6.44 -1.70
C ALA A 237 28.79 5.37 -1.81
N HIS A 238 28.84 4.60 -2.88
CA HIS A 238 29.87 3.62 -3.22
C HIS A 238 29.99 2.44 -2.23
N THR A 239 28.87 2.06 -1.60
CA THR A 239 28.87 1.06 -0.54
C THR A 239 28.91 -0.38 -1.11
N GLY A 240 28.29 -0.65 -2.27
CA GLY A 240 28.20 -1.99 -2.84
C GLY A 240 27.40 -2.08 -4.14
N VAL A 241 27.10 -3.33 -4.52
CA VAL A 241 26.25 -3.71 -5.64
C VAL A 241 24.80 -3.77 -5.15
N LEU A 242 23.86 -3.28 -5.96
CA LEU A 242 22.44 -3.23 -5.66
C LEU A 242 21.63 -3.86 -6.79
N LEU A 243 20.72 -4.78 -6.43
CA LEU A 243 19.61 -5.20 -7.29
C LEU A 243 18.36 -4.40 -6.87
N THR A 244 17.79 -3.65 -7.81
CA THR A 244 16.63 -2.79 -7.57
C THR A 244 15.73 -2.71 -8.80
N ASP A 245 14.57 -2.07 -8.67
CA ASP A 245 13.71 -1.75 -9.81
C ASP A 245 14.33 -0.59 -10.62
N LYS A 246 14.41 -0.78 -11.96
CA LYS A 246 14.95 0.22 -12.90
C LYS A 246 14.22 1.56 -12.77
N GLY A 247 12.90 1.53 -12.62
CA GLY A 247 12.05 2.71 -12.50
C GLY A 247 12.37 3.60 -11.29
N LEU A 248 13.02 3.05 -10.25
CA LEU A 248 13.40 3.82 -9.07
C LEU A 248 14.71 4.59 -9.24
N LEU A 249 15.50 4.28 -10.27
CA LEU A 249 16.83 4.87 -10.45
C LEU A 249 16.79 6.28 -11.07
N GLY A 250 15.69 6.66 -11.74
CA GLY A 250 15.59 7.95 -12.42
C GLY A 250 16.79 8.18 -13.35
N ASP A 251 17.39 9.36 -13.28
CA ASP A 251 18.50 9.76 -14.12
C ASP A 251 19.86 9.19 -13.69
N THR A 252 19.96 8.49 -12.59
CA THR A 252 21.27 8.06 -12.04
C THR A 252 22.08 7.18 -12.97
N ILE A 253 21.42 6.36 -13.81
CA ILE A 253 22.08 5.54 -14.85
C ILE A 253 22.51 6.43 -16.00
N ARG A 254 21.64 7.34 -16.49
CA ARG A 254 21.95 8.26 -17.60
C ARG A 254 23.10 9.20 -17.26
N GLU A 255 23.19 9.63 -16.02
CA GLU A 255 24.24 10.48 -15.49
C GLU A 255 25.54 9.71 -15.17
N GLY A 256 25.55 8.39 -15.31
CA GLY A 256 26.70 7.55 -14.98
C GLY A 256 27.06 7.46 -13.50
N LYS A 257 26.18 7.90 -12.61
CA LYS A 257 26.38 7.80 -11.15
C LYS A 257 26.31 6.36 -10.66
N LEU A 258 25.39 5.58 -11.27
CA LEU A 258 25.33 4.15 -11.18
C LEU A 258 25.45 3.57 -12.59
N VAL A 259 26.11 2.44 -12.73
CA VAL A 259 26.25 1.74 -14.01
C VAL A 259 25.68 0.33 -13.88
N PRO A 260 24.97 -0.17 -14.91
CA PRO A 260 24.54 -1.56 -14.94
C PRO A 260 25.73 -2.50 -14.91
N VAL A 261 25.58 -3.62 -14.21
CA VAL A 261 26.56 -4.70 -14.17
C VAL A 261 25.87 -6.04 -14.47
N LEU A 262 26.61 -7.03 -14.89
CA LEU A 262 26.11 -8.36 -15.32
C LEU A 262 25.00 -8.22 -16.39
N THR A 263 25.20 -7.36 -17.37
CA THR A 263 24.18 -7.04 -18.41
C THR A 263 23.83 -8.22 -19.31
N ASP A 264 24.68 -9.25 -19.38
CA ASP A 264 24.43 -10.50 -20.11
C ASP A 264 23.53 -11.46 -19.30
N TYR A 265 23.20 -11.11 -18.09
CA TYR A 265 22.35 -11.87 -17.18
C TYR A 265 21.09 -11.04 -16.86
N GLN A 266 19.94 -11.58 -17.22
CA GLN A 266 18.68 -10.94 -16.83
C GLN A 266 18.35 -11.32 -15.38
N ALA A 267 18.31 -10.33 -14.49
CA ALA A 267 17.85 -10.57 -13.14
C ALA A 267 16.37 -10.99 -13.16
N ILE A 268 16.08 -12.18 -12.65
CA ILE A 268 14.72 -12.65 -12.42
C ILE A 268 14.22 -11.96 -11.16
N GLY A 269 13.36 -11.00 -11.34
CA GLY A 269 12.83 -10.19 -10.24
C GLY A 269 11.80 -9.20 -10.77
N SER A 270 11.24 -9.49 -11.96
CA SER A 270 10.05 -8.79 -12.41
C SER A 270 8.94 -9.10 -11.43
N LEU A 271 8.76 -8.23 -10.46
CA LEU A 271 7.68 -8.34 -9.49
C LEU A 271 6.45 -7.65 -10.06
N PRO A 272 5.32 -8.37 -10.17
CA PRO A 272 4.09 -7.74 -10.59
C PRO A 272 3.65 -6.68 -9.56
N ILE A 273 3.12 -5.59 -10.06
CA ILE A 273 2.52 -4.54 -9.24
C ILE A 273 1.02 -4.49 -9.51
N TYR A 274 0.26 -4.37 -8.45
CA TYR A 274 -1.19 -4.42 -8.48
C TYR A 274 -1.80 -3.20 -7.79
N VAL A 275 -2.93 -2.74 -8.31
CA VAL A 275 -3.90 -1.98 -7.53
C VAL A 275 -4.86 -2.97 -6.87
N VAL A 276 -5.01 -2.83 -5.56
CA VAL A 276 -5.83 -3.72 -4.72
C VAL A 276 -6.86 -2.88 -3.98
N TYR A 277 -8.10 -3.34 -3.95
CA TYR A 277 -9.21 -2.63 -3.30
C TYR A 277 -10.29 -3.61 -2.84
N PRO A 278 -11.15 -3.23 -1.89
CA PRO A 278 -12.26 -4.07 -1.43
C PRO A 278 -13.29 -4.35 -2.52
N GLU A 279 -14.11 -5.30 -2.30
CA GLU A 279 -15.08 -6.00 -3.12
C GLU A 279 -15.86 -5.16 -4.16
N LYS A 280 -16.21 -5.78 -5.29
CA LYS A 280 -16.65 -5.14 -6.53
C LYS A 280 -18.09 -4.56 -6.50
N GLU A 281 -18.97 -5.11 -5.65
CA GLU A 281 -20.41 -4.81 -5.73
C GLU A 281 -20.78 -3.40 -5.18
N PHE A 282 -19.87 -2.81 -4.37
CA PHE A 282 -20.10 -1.55 -3.66
C PHE A 282 -18.88 -0.61 -3.68
N ILE A 283 -18.23 -0.48 -4.85
CA ILE A 283 -17.07 0.42 -4.97
C ILE A 283 -17.57 1.87 -5.12
N PRO A 284 -17.23 2.78 -4.19
CA PRO A 284 -17.56 4.19 -4.32
C PRO A 284 -17.02 4.81 -5.62
N ALA A 285 -17.75 5.76 -6.21
CA ALA A 285 -17.34 6.40 -7.46
C ALA A 285 -15.94 7.02 -7.40
N LYS A 286 -15.55 7.61 -6.25
CA LYS A 286 -14.21 8.15 -6.00
C LYS A 286 -13.12 7.08 -6.08
N THR A 287 -13.36 5.90 -5.49
CA THR A 287 -12.43 4.76 -5.52
C THR A 287 -12.29 4.20 -6.92
N ARG A 288 -13.41 4.01 -7.63
CA ARG A 288 -13.42 3.59 -9.04
C ARG A 288 -12.64 4.55 -9.92
N ALA A 289 -12.88 5.86 -9.78
CA ALA A 289 -12.18 6.87 -10.55
C ALA A 289 -10.67 6.83 -10.36
N LEU A 290 -10.18 6.63 -9.11
CA LEU A 290 -8.75 6.48 -8.86
C LEU A 290 -8.21 5.18 -9.46
N VAL A 291 -8.91 4.05 -9.28
CA VAL A 291 -8.49 2.75 -9.83
C VAL A 291 -8.37 2.82 -11.36
N ASP A 292 -9.38 3.35 -12.04
CA ASP A 292 -9.38 3.48 -13.50
C ASP A 292 -8.26 4.42 -13.96
N PHE A 293 -8.09 5.57 -13.28
CA PHE A 293 -6.99 6.49 -13.56
C PHE A 293 -5.62 5.84 -13.41
N LEU A 294 -5.40 5.03 -12.37
CA LEU A 294 -4.13 4.32 -12.15
C LEU A 294 -3.89 3.25 -13.22
N LEU A 295 -4.93 2.52 -13.62
CA LEU A 295 -4.82 1.52 -14.70
C LEU A 295 -4.43 2.13 -16.05
N ASP A 296 -4.92 3.33 -16.32
CA ASP A 296 -4.64 4.03 -17.58
C ASP A 296 -3.24 4.68 -17.60
N ASN A 297 -2.71 5.13 -16.45
CA ASN A 297 -1.53 6.00 -16.41
C ASN A 297 -0.30 5.34 -15.76
N MET A 298 -0.48 4.44 -14.79
CA MET A 298 0.64 3.87 -14.04
C MET A 298 1.49 2.88 -14.86
N PRO A 299 0.97 2.08 -15.81
CA PRO A 299 1.79 1.23 -16.65
C PRO A 299 2.89 1.97 -17.42
N ALA A 300 2.61 3.18 -17.89
CA ALA A 300 3.59 4.03 -18.57
C ALA A 300 4.69 4.51 -17.63
N ALA A 301 4.38 4.76 -16.35
CA ALA A 301 5.34 5.21 -15.36
C ALA A 301 6.42 4.16 -15.01
N PHE A 302 6.15 2.86 -15.23
CA PHE A 302 7.12 1.78 -15.00
C PHE A 302 8.00 1.50 -16.24
N GLN A 303 7.59 1.93 -17.43
CA GLN A 303 8.34 1.64 -18.65
C GLN A 303 9.57 2.52 -18.81
N GLY A 304 9.69 3.63 -18.04
CA GLY A 304 10.82 4.54 -17.95
C GLY A 304 11.67 4.64 -19.22
N ASP A 305 11.83 5.82 -19.79
CA ASP A 305 12.65 6.06 -20.95
C ASP A 305 14.07 5.48 -20.86
#